data_1d8fdf806512a8558bedb531b34531fb
#
_entry.id   1d8fdf806512a8558bedb531b34531fb
#
_cell.length_a   1.000
_cell.length_b   1.000
_cell.length_c   1.000
_cell.angle_alpha   90.00
_cell.angle_beta   90.00
_cell.angle_gamma   90.00
#
_symmetry.space_group_name_H-M   'P 1'
#
loop_
_entity.id
_entity.type
_entity.pdbx_description
1 polymer ?
#
loop_
_entity_poly.entity_id
_entity_poly.type
_entity_poly.pdbx_seq_one_letter_code
_entity_poly.pdbx_strand_id
1 'polypeptide(L)'
;GGASEEEAEKNARLARENAEMLAEEERKMEEENHGLKFAIRPIKTFSIGRIEFPMEIIDEVNNHIDEVIIPANNSFADGLVGQLKNDSKSAQLDFPLDDDVGQQLKTVFEQVGKTFLKNGYNRDADTECFQCWTNHAYAGDYNPYHDHGVQTMAGLSGFLWLKVPECIEK
;
A
#
# COMPACT_ATOMS: atom_id res chain seq x y z
N GLY A 1 14.74 0.36 -40.13
CA GLY A 1 16.00 0.22 -39.36
C GLY A 1 16.57 1.56 -38.88
N GLY A 2 16.29 2.70 -39.58
CA GLY A 2 16.94 3.97 -39.23
C GLY A 2 16.40 4.72 -38.02
N ALA A 3 15.11 4.56 -37.68
CA ALA A 3 14.49 5.30 -36.57
C ALA A 3 14.99 4.86 -35.16
N SER A 4 15.39 3.61 -35.01
CA SER A 4 15.89 3.09 -33.70
C SER A 4 17.34 3.48 -33.39
N GLU A 5 18.18 3.70 -34.42
CA GLU A 5 19.56 4.15 -34.24
C GLU A 5 19.60 5.64 -33.89
N GLU A 6 18.78 6.45 -34.53
CA GLU A 6 18.66 7.89 -34.30
C GLU A 6 18.11 8.18 -32.87
N GLU A 7 17.15 7.38 -32.41
CA GLU A 7 16.58 7.47 -31.07
C GLU A 7 17.60 7.03 -30.00
N ALA A 8 18.37 6.00 -30.25
CA ALA A 8 19.45 5.55 -29.37
C ALA A 8 20.56 6.61 -29.25
N GLU A 9 20.95 7.23 -30.36
CA GLU A 9 21.96 8.29 -30.37
C GLU A 9 21.48 9.56 -29.65
N LYS A 10 20.20 9.92 -29.81
CA LYS A 10 19.56 11.01 -29.08
C LYS A 10 19.55 10.77 -27.58
N ASN A 11 19.17 9.55 -27.15
CA ASN A 11 19.15 9.17 -25.75
C ASN A 11 20.56 9.13 -25.13
N ALA A 12 21.56 8.66 -25.89
CA ALA A 12 22.95 8.67 -25.43
C ALA A 12 23.51 10.12 -25.29
N ARG A 13 23.11 11.02 -26.17
CA ARG A 13 23.48 12.45 -26.06
C ARG A 13 22.85 13.09 -24.83
N LEU A 14 21.53 12.89 -24.62
CA LEU A 14 20.82 13.39 -23.43
C LEU A 14 21.42 12.85 -22.12
N ALA A 15 21.81 11.59 -22.09
CA ALA A 15 22.46 10.99 -20.93
C ALA A 15 23.82 11.65 -20.60
N ARG A 16 24.60 11.99 -21.65
CA ARG A 16 25.89 12.69 -21.48
C ARG A 16 25.67 14.14 -20.99
N GLU A 17 24.75 14.86 -21.59
CA GLU A 17 24.41 16.23 -21.20
C GLU A 17 23.92 16.28 -19.72
N ASN A 18 23.09 15.31 -19.30
CA ASN A 18 22.66 15.20 -17.90
C ASN A 18 23.81 14.85 -16.95
N ALA A 19 24.71 13.97 -17.36
CA ALA A 19 25.88 13.61 -16.53
C ALA A 19 26.85 14.80 -16.35
N GLU A 20 27.07 15.59 -17.42
CA GLU A 20 27.88 16.80 -17.38
C GLU A 20 27.26 17.88 -16.48
N MET A 21 25.93 18.03 -16.55
CA MET A 21 25.19 18.99 -15.72
C MET A 21 25.26 18.61 -14.23
N LEU A 22 25.08 17.32 -13.91
CA LEU A 22 25.20 16.82 -12.53
C LEU A 22 26.60 16.99 -11.97
N ALA A 23 27.64 16.71 -12.78
CA ALA A 23 29.04 16.90 -12.38
C ALA A 23 29.38 18.37 -12.13
N GLU A 24 28.82 19.28 -12.92
CA GLU A 24 29.00 20.72 -12.71
C GLU A 24 28.27 21.23 -11.47
N GLU A 25 27.06 20.70 -11.17
CA GLU A 25 26.34 21.01 -9.93
C GLU A 25 27.08 20.48 -8.69
N GLU A 26 27.62 19.27 -8.76
CA GLU A 26 28.44 18.71 -7.67
C GLU A 26 29.69 19.55 -7.44
N ARG A 27 30.38 19.99 -8.49
CA ARG A 27 31.56 20.85 -8.39
C ARG A 27 31.23 22.20 -7.75
N LYS A 28 30.11 22.83 -8.14
CA LYS A 28 29.66 24.10 -7.55
C LYS A 28 29.32 23.94 -6.07
N MET A 29 28.63 22.86 -5.70
CA MET A 29 28.34 22.57 -4.29
C MET A 29 29.60 22.31 -3.48
N GLU A 30 30.61 21.65 -4.04
CA GLU A 30 31.90 21.45 -3.37
C GLU A 30 32.66 22.77 -3.13
N GLU A 31 32.60 23.67 -4.11
CA GLU A 31 33.18 25.02 -4.00
C GLU A 31 32.44 25.86 -2.94
N GLU A 32 31.11 25.86 -2.94
CA GLU A 32 30.27 26.58 -1.97
C GLU A 32 30.47 26.08 -0.53
N ASN A 33 30.71 24.78 -0.37
CA ASN A 33 30.94 24.16 0.92
C ASN A 33 32.39 24.09 1.37
N HIS A 34 33.28 24.90 0.76
CA HIS A 34 34.71 24.98 1.11
C HIS A 34 35.43 23.62 1.09
N GLY A 35 35.07 22.72 0.11
CA GLY A 35 35.64 21.40 -0.01
C GLY A 35 35.07 20.34 0.95
N LEU A 36 34.03 20.68 1.71
CA LEU A 36 33.32 19.70 2.54
C LEU A 36 32.43 18.84 1.69
N LYS A 37 32.57 17.52 1.83
CA LYS A 37 31.71 16.54 1.17
C LYS A 37 30.50 16.20 2.02
N PHE A 38 29.31 16.49 1.49
CA PHE A 38 28.05 16.13 2.12
C PHE A 38 27.40 14.94 1.41
N ALA A 39 26.94 13.97 2.17
CA ALA A 39 26.07 12.93 1.70
C ALA A 39 24.76 12.96 2.48
N ILE A 40 23.69 13.44 1.87
CA ILE A 40 22.36 13.39 2.46
C ILE A 40 21.69 12.10 1.96
N ARG A 41 21.45 11.17 2.90
CA ARG A 41 20.63 9.98 2.62
C ARG A 41 19.25 10.21 3.22
N PRO A 42 18.20 10.31 2.41
CA PRO A 42 16.86 10.39 2.95
C PRO A 42 16.57 9.11 3.73
N ILE A 43 16.17 9.26 4.98
CA ILE A 43 15.56 8.16 5.73
C ILE A 43 14.20 7.95 5.10
N LYS A 44 13.87 6.71 4.74
CA LYS A 44 12.53 6.36 4.27
C LYS A 44 11.53 6.76 5.34
N THR A 45 10.70 7.75 5.04
CA THR A 45 9.57 8.12 5.88
C THR A 45 8.36 7.31 5.42
N PHE A 46 7.64 6.75 6.40
CA PHE A 46 6.34 6.14 6.12
C PHE A 46 5.29 7.24 6.06
N SER A 47 4.46 7.23 5.04
CA SER A 47 3.29 8.08 4.96
C SER A 47 2.06 7.24 5.30
N ILE A 48 1.18 7.80 6.13
CA ILE A 48 -0.10 7.19 6.50
C ILE A 48 -1.20 8.11 5.99
N GLY A 49 -2.09 7.59 5.17
CA GLY A 49 -3.32 8.25 4.74
C GLY A 49 -4.48 7.77 5.59
N ARG A 50 -5.31 8.69 6.08
CA ARG A 50 -6.58 8.39 6.74
C ARG A 50 -7.71 8.85 5.85
N ILE A 51 -8.70 7.98 5.67
CA ILE A 51 -9.88 8.22 4.84
C ILE A 51 -11.11 7.80 5.63
N GLU A 52 -12.16 8.59 5.57
CA GLU A 52 -13.44 8.28 6.19
C GLU A 52 -14.40 7.77 5.12
N PHE A 53 -15.00 6.63 5.40
CA PHE A 53 -15.97 5.99 4.52
C PHE A 53 -17.40 6.36 4.94
N PRO A 54 -18.33 6.56 3.98
CA PRO A 54 -19.74 6.69 4.30
C PRO A 54 -20.26 5.47 5.08
N MET A 55 -21.13 5.70 6.05
CA MET A 55 -21.68 4.63 6.89
C MET A 55 -22.43 3.58 6.08
N GLU A 56 -23.06 3.98 4.97
CA GLU A 56 -23.77 3.07 4.06
C GLU A 56 -22.83 1.99 3.48
N ILE A 57 -21.60 2.36 3.15
CA ILE A 57 -20.58 1.40 2.67
C ILE A 57 -20.14 0.49 3.83
N ILE A 58 -19.93 1.05 5.01
CA ILE A 58 -19.56 0.28 6.20
C ILE A 58 -20.64 -0.75 6.55
N ASP A 59 -21.91 -0.36 6.52
CA ASP A 59 -23.04 -1.24 6.81
C ASP A 59 -23.17 -2.34 5.75
N GLU A 60 -23.04 -2.01 4.46
CA GLU A 60 -23.08 -2.99 3.37
C GLU A 60 -21.96 -4.02 3.50
N VAL A 61 -20.73 -3.59 3.76
CA VAL A 61 -19.59 -4.50 3.95
C VAL A 61 -19.76 -5.36 5.20
N ASN A 62 -20.27 -4.80 6.32
CA ASN A 62 -20.55 -5.57 7.53
C ASN A 62 -21.61 -6.64 7.29
N ASN A 63 -22.70 -6.30 6.61
CA ASN A 63 -23.75 -7.26 6.25
C ASN A 63 -23.20 -8.37 5.36
N HIS A 64 -22.40 -8.04 4.35
CA HIS A 64 -21.76 -9.02 3.48
C HIS A 64 -20.83 -9.96 4.27
N ILE A 65 -20.06 -9.43 5.23
CA ILE A 65 -19.21 -10.24 6.10
C ILE A 65 -20.06 -11.20 6.93
N ASP A 66 -21.10 -10.71 7.57
CA ASP A 66 -21.95 -11.51 8.46
C ASP A 66 -22.75 -12.57 7.69
N GLU A 67 -23.23 -12.28 6.47
CA GLU A 67 -24.11 -13.16 5.69
C GLU A 67 -23.36 -14.09 4.72
N VAL A 68 -22.17 -13.71 4.25
CA VAL A 68 -21.45 -14.44 3.21
C VAL A 68 -20.07 -14.90 3.69
N ILE A 69 -19.24 -13.99 4.18
CA ILE A 69 -17.83 -14.29 4.47
C ILE A 69 -17.70 -15.22 5.68
N ILE A 70 -18.37 -14.91 6.79
CA ILE A 70 -18.31 -15.72 8.01
C ILE A 70 -18.92 -17.12 7.77
N PRO A 71 -20.09 -17.28 7.14
CA PRO A 71 -20.63 -18.60 6.83
C PRO A 71 -19.76 -19.43 5.89
N ALA A 72 -19.12 -18.81 4.90
CA ALA A 72 -18.19 -19.50 3.99
C ALA A 72 -16.94 -20.01 4.71
N ASN A 73 -16.50 -19.31 5.74
CA ASN A 73 -15.36 -19.65 6.61
C ASN A 73 -14.08 -20.04 5.84
N ASN A 74 -13.80 -19.37 4.74
CA ASN A 74 -12.59 -19.58 3.95
C ASN A 74 -11.42 -18.91 4.63
N SER A 75 -10.53 -19.70 5.23
CA SER A 75 -9.38 -19.20 5.97
C SER A 75 -8.37 -18.50 5.05
N PHE A 76 -7.90 -17.34 5.48
CA PHE A 76 -6.77 -16.61 4.91
C PHE A 76 -5.55 -16.61 5.84
N ALA A 77 -5.58 -17.46 6.87
CA ALA A 77 -4.64 -17.43 8.00
C ALA A 77 -3.32 -18.19 7.79
N ASP A 78 -3.11 -18.82 6.64
CA ASP A 78 -1.95 -19.72 6.40
C ASP A 78 -0.58 -19.01 6.52
N GLY A 79 -0.55 -17.69 6.51
CA GLY A 79 0.65 -16.87 6.69
C GLY A 79 0.75 -16.15 8.03
N LEU A 80 -0.19 -16.37 8.97
CA LEU A 80 -0.18 -15.68 10.26
C LEU A 80 0.91 -16.20 11.19
N VAL A 81 1.73 -15.29 11.68
CA VAL A 81 2.77 -15.56 12.69
C VAL A 81 2.27 -15.24 14.11
N GLY A 82 1.09 -14.63 14.23
CA GLY A 82 0.51 -14.20 15.50
C GLY A 82 -0.20 -15.32 16.28
N GLN A 83 -0.36 -15.13 17.58
CA GLN A 83 -1.15 -16.00 18.42
C GLN A 83 -2.61 -15.53 18.47
N LEU A 84 -3.49 -16.32 17.90
CA LEU A 84 -4.93 -16.09 17.93
C LEU A 84 -5.56 -17.20 18.77
N LYS A 85 -6.25 -16.81 19.84
CA LYS A 85 -6.72 -17.74 20.87
C LYS A 85 -7.92 -18.60 20.47
N ASN A 86 -8.47 -18.40 19.30
CA ASN A 86 -9.71 -19.05 18.92
C ASN A 86 -9.46 -20.19 17.93
N ASP A 87 -9.18 -21.38 18.44
CA ASP A 87 -8.89 -22.60 17.67
C ASP A 87 -10.04 -23.08 16.78
N SER A 88 -11.27 -22.56 16.98
CA SER A 88 -12.46 -23.03 16.27
C SER A 88 -12.95 -22.13 15.12
N LYS A 89 -12.41 -20.90 15.00
CA LYS A 89 -12.78 -19.94 13.96
C LYS A 89 -11.55 -19.30 13.40
N SER A 90 -11.48 -19.20 12.06
CA SER A 90 -10.40 -18.50 11.44
C SER A 90 -10.43 -17.01 11.83
N ALA A 91 -9.29 -16.50 12.25
CA ALA A 91 -9.14 -15.10 12.61
C ALA A 91 -9.02 -14.21 11.38
N GLN A 92 -8.63 -14.79 10.26
CA GLN A 92 -8.61 -14.13 8.96
C GLN A 92 -9.40 -14.97 7.97
N LEU A 93 -10.33 -14.31 7.31
CA LEU A 93 -11.15 -14.92 6.27
C LEU A 93 -10.91 -14.23 4.95
N ASP A 94 -10.83 -15.01 3.89
CA ASP A 94 -10.77 -14.50 2.54
C ASP A 94 -11.99 -13.63 2.23
N PHE A 95 -11.74 -12.48 1.59
CA PHE A 95 -12.77 -11.58 1.12
C PHE A 95 -12.68 -11.52 -0.41
N PRO A 96 -13.48 -12.31 -1.14
CA PRO A 96 -13.46 -12.36 -2.58
C PRO A 96 -13.73 -10.98 -3.20
N LEU A 97 -12.95 -10.64 -4.24
CA LEU A 97 -13.08 -9.38 -4.96
C LEU A 97 -13.86 -9.52 -6.28
N ASP A 98 -14.42 -10.68 -6.56
CA ASP A 98 -15.13 -11.02 -7.79
C ASP A 98 -16.65 -11.01 -7.66
N ASP A 99 -17.20 -10.96 -6.45
CA ASP A 99 -18.62 -10.72 -6.22
C ASP A 99 -18.99 -9.23 -6.25
N ASP A 100 -20.28 -8.90 -6.18
CA ASP A 100 -20.76 -7.51 -6.34
C ASP A 100 -20.18 -6.56 -5.27
N VAL A 101 -20.17 -6.97 -4.00
CA VAL A 101 -19.64 -6.17 -2.89
C VAL A 101 -18.11 -6.08 -2.98
N GLY A 102 -17.46 -7.19 -3.31
CA GLY A 102 -16.02 -7.26 -3.53
C GLY A 102 -15.55 -6.35 -4.65
N GLN A 103 -16.26 -6.30 -5.76
CA GLN A 103 -15.98 -5.44 -6.91
C GLN A 103 -16.12 -3.96 -6.57
N GLN A 104 -17.17 -3.60 -5.82
CA GLN A 104 -17.36 -2.23 -5.35
C GLN A 104 -16.23 -1.81 -4.41
N LEU A 105 -15.90 -2.65 -3.44
CA LEU A 105 -14.83 -2.37 -2.48
C LEU A 105 -13.46 -2.29 -3.17
N LYS A 106 -13.18 -3.18 -4.12
CA LYS A 106 -11.99 -3.14 -4.96
C LYS A 106 -11.85 -1.79 -5.66
N THR A 107 -12.90 -1.32 -6.32
CA THR A 107 -12.92 -0.03 -7.02
C THR A 107 -12.61 1.13 -6.09
N VAL A 108 -13.20 1.12 -4.89
CA VAL A 108 -12.95 2.15 -3.88
C VAL A 108 -11.50 2.11 -3.40
N PHE A 109 -10.95 0.95 -3.08
CA PHE A 109 -9.56 0.81 -2.63
C PHE A 109 -8.55 1.21 -3.71
N GLU A 110 -8.80 0.90 -4.96
CA GLU A 110 -7.98 1.34 -6.08
C GLU A 110 -7.98 2.86 -6.22
N GLN A 111 -9.14 3.51 -6.10
CA GLN A 111 -9.24 4.96 -6.10
C GLN A 111 -8.52 5.59 -4.89
N VAL A 112 -8.63 4.99 -3.72
CA VAL A 112 -7.91 5.40 -2.51
C VAL A 112 -6.40 5.30 -2.70
N GLY A 113 -5.91 4.19 -3.24
CA GLY A 113 -4.50 3.99 -3.54
C GLY A 113 -3.95 5.01 -4.53
N LYS A 114 -4.67 5.27 -5.61
CA LYS A 114 -4.33 6.30 -6.60
C LYS A 114 -4.25 7.69 -5.97
N THR A 115 -5.24 8.04 -5.15
CA THR A 115 -5.28 9.32 -4.44
C THR A 115 -4.13 9.45 -3.44
N PHE A 116 -3.81 8.39 -2.72
CA PHE A 116 -2.69 8.35 -1.79
C PHE A 116 -1.34 8.58 -2.51
N LEU A 117 -1.12 7.92 -3.64
CA LEU A 117 0.10 8.11 -4.44
C LEU A 117 0.19 9.53 -5.00
N LYS A 118 -0.92 10.09 -5.47
CA LYS A 118 -0.96 11.45 -6.00
C LYS A 118 -0.67 12.49 -4.94
N ASN A 119 -1.36 12.42 -3.80
CA ASN A 119 -1.28 13.43 -2.75
C ASN A 119 -0.04 13.27 -1.86
N GLY A 120 0.37 12.04 -1.58
CA GLY A 120 1.51 11.76 -0.71
C GLY A 120 2.86 11.81 -1.40
N TYR A 121 2.91 11.47 -2.69
CA TYR A 121 4.17 11.27 -3.42
C TYR A 121 4.23 12.01 -4.76
N ASN A 122 3.21 12.78 -5.10
CA ASN A 122 3.04 13.42 -6.41
C ASN A 122 3.23 12.45 -7.59
N ARG A 123 2.80 11.21 -7.40
CA ARG A 123 2.84 10.17 -8.43
C ARG A 123 1.47 9.96 -9.05
N ASP A 124 1.41 10.00 -10.35
CA ASP A 124 0.23 9.66 -11.13
C ASP A 124 0.38 8.23 -11.63
N ALA A 125 -0.22 7.29 -10.92
CA ALA A 125 -0.14 5.87 -11.22
C ALA A 125 -1.46 5.20 -10.86
N ASP A 126 -1.83 4.19 -11.64
CA ASP A 126 -2.94 3.33 -11.31
C ASP A 126 -2.52 2.32 -10.24
N THR A 127 -3.48 1.90 -9.44
CA THR A 127 -3.31 0.90 -8.39
C THR A 127 -4.31 -0.23 -8.62
N GLU A 128 -3.92 -1.43 -8.23
CA GLU A 128 -4.76 -2.62 -8.29
C GLU A 128 -4.87 -3.22 -6.89
N CYS A 129 -6.10 -3.43 -6.42
CA CYS A 129 -6.37 -4.21 -5.24
C CYS A 129 -6.45 -5.69 -5.62
N PHE A 130 -5.43 -6.46 -5.30
CA PHE A 130 -5.33 -7.86 -5.70
C PHE A 130 -5.64 -8.84 -4.58
N GLN A 131 -5.65 -8.39 -3.33
CA GLN A 131 -6.00 -9.21 -2.17
C GLN A 131 -6.78 -8.41 -1.14
N CYS A 132 -7.79 -9.06 -0.55
CA CYS A 132 -8.54 -8.54 0.57
C CYS A 132 -8.90 -9.69 1.52
N TRP A 133 -8.89 -9.42 2.80
CA TRP A 133 -9.30 -10.36 3.85
C TRP A 133 -9.87 -9.63 5.05
N THR A 134 -10.65 -10.32 5.84
CA THR A 134 -11.15 -9.80 7.12
C THR A 134 -10.27 -10.23 8.28
N ASN A 135 -10.17 -9.38 9.29
CA ASN A 135 -9.53 -9.70 10.56
C ASN A 135 -10.58 -9.71 11.66
N HIS A 136 -10.67 -10.82 12.37
CA HIS A 136 -11.54 -11.01 13.53
C HIS A 136 -10.68 -11.11 14.78
N ALA A 137 -10.47 -9.99 15.46
CA ALA A 137 -9.65 -9.92 16.67
C ALA A 137 -10.53 -9.86 17.92
N TYR A 138 -10.19 -10.63 18.92
CA TYR A 138 -10.84 -10.70 20.22
C TYR A 138 -9.89 -10.24 21.33
N ALA A 139 -10.44 -10.05 22.54
CA ALA A 139 -9.63 -9.63 23.68
C ALA A 139 -8.46 -10.60 23.96
N GLY A 140 -7.25 -10.09 23.87
CA GLY A 140 -6.01 -10.83 24.05
C GLY A 140 -5.39 -11.39 22.78
N ASP A 141 -6.02 -11.20 21.61
CA ASP A 141 -5.41 -11.48 20.32
C ASP A 141 -4.40 -10.39 19.97
N TYR A 142 -3.33 -10.78 19.33
CA TYR A 142 -2.35 -9.83 18.80
C TYR A 142 -1.78 -10.34 17.48
N ASN A 143 -1.45 -9.41 16.60
CA ASN A 143 -0.65 -9.66 15.41
C ASN A 143 0.72 -9.00 15.62
N PRO A 144 1.84 -9.75 15.59
CA PRO A 144 3.14 -9.15 15.77
C PRO A 144 3.45 -8.17 14.63
N TYR A 145 4.40 -7.29 14.88
CA TYR A 145 4.90 -6.40 13.83
C TYR A 145 5.37 -7.22 12.63
N HIS A 146 4.85 -6.86 11.46
CA HIS A 146 5.18 -7.48 10.18
C HIS A 146 5.09 -6.43 9.06
N ASP A 147 5.65 -6.75 7.92
CA ASP A 147 5.50 -5.96 6.70
C ASP A 147 4.85 -6.79 5.58
N HIS A 148 4.31 -6.09 4.61
CA HIS A 148 3.76 -6.66 3.38
C HIS A 148 4.70 -6.43 2.20
N GLY A 149 5.99 -6.49 2.45
CA GLY A 149 7.04 -6.05 1.55
C GLY A 149 7.27 -6.92 0.30
N VAL A 150 8.54 -7.17 0.00
CA VAL A 150 9.00 -7.70 -1.29
C VAL A 150 8.41 -9.08 -1.65
N GLN A 151 8.09 -9.91 -0.66
CA GLN A 151 7.59 -11.27 -0.91
C GLN A 151 6.13 -11.29 -1.40
N THR A 152 5.32 -10.29 -1.00
CA THR A 152 3.92 -10.19 -1.40
C THR A 152 3.72 -9.34 -2.65
N MET A 153 4.77 -8.66 -3.12
CA MET A 153 4.73 -7.68 -4.21
C MET A 153 3.73 -6.52 -3.94
N ALA A 154 3.32 -6.33 -2.68
CA ALA A 154 2.41 -5.26 -2.30
C ALA A 154 3.17 -3.94 -2.18
N GLY A 155 2.78 -2.95 -2.98
CA GLY A 155 3.31 -1.59 -2.91
C GLY A 155 2.59 -0.72 -1.88
N LEU A 156 1.31 -1.01 -1.64
CA LEU A 156 0.44 -0.35 -0.67
C LEU A 156 -0.27 -1.40 0.18
N SER A 157 -0.43 -1.11 1.44
CA SER A 157 -1.26 -1.89 2.36
C SER A 157 -2.15 -0.95 3.14
N GLY A 158 -3.36 -1.37 3.44
CA GLY A 158 -4.32 -0.60 4.20
C GLY A 158 -5.26 -1.50 5.00
N PHE A 159 -6.02 -0.89 5.88
CA PHE A 159 -7.09 -1.56 6.61
C PHE A 159 -8.27 -0.62 6.82
N LEU A 160 -9.43 -1.20 6.90
CA LEU A 160 -10.70 -0.52 7.16
C LEU A 160 -11.25 -1.01 8.51
N TRP A 161 -11.49 -0.08 9.43
CA TRP A 161 -12.18 -0.36 10.68
C TRP A 161 -13.68 -0.47 10.43
N LEU A 162 -14.24 -1.65 10.64
CA LEU A 162 -15.66 -1.95 10.39
C LEU A 162 -16.47 -2.01 11.69
N LYS A 163 -15.93 -2.69 12.69
CA LYS A 163 -16.52 -2.80 14.04
C LYS A 163 -15.43 -2.52 15.06
N VAL A 164 -15.63 -1.51 15.88
CA VAL A 164 -14.69 -1.09 16.93
C VAL A 164 -15.36 -1.27 18.29
N PRO A 165 -14.72 -1.89 19.28
CA PRO A 165 -15.26 -1.98 20.63
C PRO A 165 -15.52 -0.61 21.25
N GLU A 166 -16.61 -0.44 21.98
CA GLU A 166 -16.99 0.83 22.63
C GLU A 166 -15.89 1.43 23.52
N CYS A 167 -15.01 0.59 24.09
CA CYS A 167 -13.89 1.06 24.90
C CYS A 167 -12.81 1.82 24.09
N ILE A 168 -12.83 1.74 22.77
CA ILE A 168 -11.89 2.44 21.89
C ILE A 168 -12.51 3.73 21.35
N GLU A 169 -13.84 3.85 21.35
CA GLU A 169 -14.57 5.04 20.86
C GLU A 169 -14.53 6.23 21.83
N LYS A 170 -13.95 6.07 23.01
CA LYS A 170 -13.77 7.11 24.04
C LYS A 170 -12.33 7.60 24.10
#